data_cabdebea5619b76812acf5d43a679b04
#
_entry.id   cabdebea5619b76812acf5d43a679b04
#
_cell.length_a   1.000
_cell.length_b   1.000
_cell.length_c   1.000
_cell.angle_alpha   90.00
_cell.angle_beta   90.00
_cell.angle_gamma   90.00
#
_symmetry.space_group_name_H-M   'P 1'
#
loop_
_entity.id
_entity.type
_entity.pdbx_description
1 polymer ?
#
loop_
_entity_poly.entity_id
_entity_poly.type
_entity_poly.pdbx_seq_one_letter_code
_entity_poly.pdbx_strand_id
1 'polypeptide(L)' 'MDERHHIGGSDFVWDADKADANWQKHRIRFQEAATVFADPLFVVVDASRNDEARDAVIGFDRIGRLLYVVHI' A
#
# COMPACT_ATOMS: atom_id res chain seq x y z
N MET A 1 -8.86 -13.80 3.72
CA MET A 1 -10.14 -13.08 3.68
C MET A 1 -9.89 -11.61 3.36
N ASP A 2 -10.65 -11.05 2.45
CA ASP A 2 -10.50 -9.66 2.07
C ASP A 2 -11.12 -8.71 3.10
N GLU A 3 -10.39 -7.66 3.41
CA GLU A 3 -10.84 -6.59 4.30
C GLU A 3 -10.99 -5.30 3.52
N ARG A 4 -12.02 -4.52 3.84
CA ARG A 4 -12.28 -3.21 3.23
C ARG A 4 -12.01 -2.12 4.25
N HIS A 5 -11.30 -1.08 3.81
CA HIS A 5 -10.96 0.06 4.66
C HIS A 5 -11.15 1.36 3.90
N HIS A 6 -11.68 2.36 4.59
CA HIS A 6 -11.81 3.71 4.05
C HIS A 6 -10.80 4.62 4.74
N ILE A 7 -9.82 5.11 4.00
CA ILE A 7 -8.69 5.86 4.55
C ILE A 7 -8.42 7.06 3.64
N GLY A 8 -8.41 8.26 4.20
CA GLY A 8 -8.07 9.47 3.47
C GLY A 8 -8.98 9.77 2.28
N GLY A 9 -10.27 9.41 2.37
CA GLY A 9 -11.23 9.64 1.30
C GLY A 9 -11.22 8.59 0.19
N SER A 10 -10.42 7.52 0.33
CA SER A 10 -10.34 6.44 -0.65
C SER A 10 -10.68 5.10 0.00
N ASP A 11 -11.21 4.19 -0.80
CA ASP A 11 -11.52 2.83 -0.36
C ASP A 11 -10.39 1.88 -0.76
N PHE A 12 -9.99 1.04 0.19
CA PHE A 12 -8.94 0.04 -0.01
C PHE A 12 -9.46 -1.34 0.32
N VAL A 13 -8.99 -2.33 -0.43
CA VAL A 13 -9.27 -3.74 -0.17
C VAL A 13 -7.94 -4.48 -0.12
N TRP A 14 -7.76 -5.30 0.91
CA TRP A 14 -6.57 -6.17 0.99
C TRP A 14 -6.90 -7.48 1.67
N ASP A 15 -6.06 -8.48 1.44
CA ASP A 15 -6.17 -9.79 2.07
C ASP A 15 -5.57 -9.73 3.48
N ALA A 16 -6.35 -10.16 4.48
CA ALA A 16 -5.94 -10.14 5.88
C ALA A 16 -4.66 -10.97 6.14
N ASP A 17 -4.52 -12.12 5.48
CA ASP A 17 -3.35 -12.96 5.66
C ASP A 17 -2.08 -12.30 5.13
N LYS A 18 -2.19 -11.60 4.00
CA LYS A 18 -1.07 -10.83 3.45
C LYS A 18 -0.71 -9.66 4.34
N ALA A 19 -1.70 -9.00 4.94
CA ALA A 19 -1.46 -7.91 5.88
C ALA A 19 -0.72 -8.41 7.12
N ASP A 20 -1.10 -9.57 7.66
CA ASP A 20 -0.41 -10.18 8.79
C ASP A 20 1.02 -10.56 8.45
N ALA A 21 1.24 -11.18 7.29
CA ALA A 21 2.57 -11.53 6.82
C ALA A 21 3.47 -10.31 6.65
N ASN A 22 2.91 -9.23 6.10
CA ASN A 22 3.63 -7.97 5.93
C ASN A 22 4.03 -7.37 7.28
N TRP A 23 3.12 -7.40 8.26
CA TRP A 23 3.41 -6.94 9.61
C TRP A 23 4.53 -7.75 10.25
N GLN A 24 4.48 -9.08 10.13
CA GLN A 24 5.51 -9.96 10.70
C GLN A 24 6.89 -9.69 10.08
N LYS A 25 6.92 -9.43 8.78
CA LYS A 25 8.17 -9.28 8.03
C LYS A 25 8.75 -7.86 8.10
N HIS A 26 7.91 -6.84 7.98
CA HIS A 26 8.34 -5.45 7.82
C HIS A 26 7.89 -4.52 8.94
N ARG A 27 7.01 -4.97 9.83
CA ARG A 27 6.40 -4.16 10.89
C ARG A 27 5.69 -2.92 10.36
N ILE A 28 5.07 -3.05 9.19
CA ILE A 28 4.27 -2.01 8.56
C ILE A 28 2.86 -2.55 8.38
N ARG A 29 1.88 -1.81 8.88
CA ARG A 29 0.47 -2.14 8.69
C ARG A 29 -0.01 -1.60 7.35
N PHE A 30 -0.90 -2.31 6.67
CA PHE A 30 -1.45 -1.84 5.41
C PHE A 30 -2.22 -0.53 5.57
N GLN A 31 -2.86 -0.30 6.72
CA GLN A 31 -3.48 0.99 7.03
C GLN A 31 -2.48 2.15 6.98
N GLU A 32 -1.27 1.92 7.45
CA GLU A 32 -0.19 2.91 7.40
C GLU A 32 0.34 3.08 5.98
N ALA A 33 0.51 1.99 5.26
CA ALA A 33 0.93 2.03 3.86
C ALA A 33 -0.08 2.77 2.97
N ALA A 34 -1.38 2.63 3.25
CA ALA A 34 -2.43 3.34 2.52
C ALA A 34 -2.31 4.87 2.65
N THR A 35 -1.71 5.38 3.72
CA THR A 35 -1.53 6.83 3.89
C THR A 35 -0.54 7.43 2.90
N VAL A 36 0.27 6.62 2.21
CA VAL A 36 1.16 7.07 1.14
C VAL A 36 0.36 7.74 0.02
N PHE A 37 -0.85 7.28 -0.26
CA PHE A 37 -1.70 7.84 -1.30
C PHE A 37 -2.16 9.27 -0.99
N ALA A 38 -2.02 9.72 0.26
CA ALA A 38 -2.30 11.09 0.66
C ALA A 38 -1.06 12.00 0.58
N ASP A 39 0.12 11.45 0.29
CA ASP A 39 1.33 12.25 0.07
C ASP A 39 1.19 13.03 -1.24
N PRO A 40 1.22 14.37 -1.22
CA PRO A 40 1.06 15.16 -2.45
C PRO A 40 2.20 14.98 -3.44
N LEU A 41 3.32 14.39 -3.03
CA LEU A 41 4.51 14.20 -3.85
C LEU A 41 4.76 12.73 -4.22
N PHE A 42 3.76 11.86 -4.02
CA PHE A 42 3.95 10.45 -4.36
C PHE A 42 4.19 10.26 -5.86
N VAL A 43 4.96 9.22 -6.19
CA VAL A 43 5.31 8.85 -7.57
C VAL A 43 4.78 7.46 -7.86
N VAL A 44 4.21 7.27 -9.06
CA VAL A 44 3.71 5.96 -9.51
C VAL A 44 4.68 5.40 -10.54
N VAL A 45 5.06 4.14 -10.36
CA VAL A 45 5.89 3.40 -11.30
C VAL A 45 5.22 2.08 -11.66
N ASP A 46 5.53 1.56 -12.84
CA ASP A 46 5.02 0.26 -13.28
C ASP A 46 5.77 -0.85 -12.53
N ALA A 47 5.01 -1.73 -11.89
CA ALA A 47 5.54 -2.89 -11.18
C ALA A 47 4.92 -4.19 -11.71
N SER A 48 4.44 -4.18 -12.94
CA SER A 48 3.79 -5.34 -13.57
C SER A 48 4.72 -6.55 -13.65
N ARG A 49 4.15 -7.75 -13.47
CA ARG A 49 4.88 -9.02 -13.50
C ARG A 49 4.01 -10.12 -14.06
N ASN A 50 4.60 -10.99 -14.90
CA ASN A 50 3.94 -12.21 -15.36
C ASN A 50 2.53 -11.96 -15.90
N ASP A 51 2.37 -10.98 -16.77
CA ASP A 51 1.10 -10.57 -17.38
C ASP A 51 0.08 -9.99 -16.38
N GLU A 52 0.44 -9.81 -15.12
CA GLU A 52 -0.38 -9.17 -14.13
C GLU A 52 -0.03 -7.69 -14.04
N ALA A 53 -1.00 -6.82 -14.35
CA ALA A 53 -0.81 -5.38 -14.27
C ALA A 53 -0.77 -4.92 -12.83
N ARG A 54 0.30 -4.26 -12.43
CA ARG A 54 0.49 -3.69 -11.10
C ARG A 54 1.18 -2.35 -11.20
N ASP A 55 0.81 -1.46 -10.30
CA ASP A 55 1.52 -0.20 -10.10
C ASP A 55 2.17 -0.21 -8.72
N ALA A 56 3.28 0.50 -8.58
CA ALA A 56 3.86 0.79 -7.29
C ALA A 56 3.82 2.29 -7.03
N VAL A 57 3.47 2.65 -5.82
CA VAL A 57 3.49 4.03 -5.36
C VAL A 57 4.67 4.20 -4.42
N ILE A 58 5.48 5.20 -4.67
CA ILE A 58 6.62 5.56 -3.82
C ILE A 58 6.29 6.90 -3.17
N GLY A 59 6.27 6.93 -1.85
CA GLY A 59 5.94 8.14 -1.13
C GLY A 59 6.08 7.95 0.37
N PHE A 60 5.81 9.01 1.11
CA PHE A 60 5.87 9.00 2.56
C PHE A 60 4.52 8.63 3.15
N ASP A 61 4.54 7.76 4.17
CA ASP A 61 3.36 7.50 4.96
C ASP A 61 3.12 8.64 5.97
N ARG A 62 2.06 8.50 6.76
CA ARG A 62 1.65 9.53 7.71
C ARG A 62 2.71 9.86 8.77
N ILE A 63 3.58 8.91 9.11
CA ILE A 63 4.62 9.12 10.10
C ILE A 63 6.00 9.38 9.49
N GLY A 64 6.06 9.65 8.18
CA GLY A 64 7.27 10.10 7.51
C GLY A 64 8.20 8.99 7.03
N ARG A 65 7.73 7.73 6.94
CA ARG A 65 8.52 6.65 6.36
C ARG A 65 8.37 6.65 4.84
N LEU A 66 9.47 6.50 4.12
CA LEU A 66 9.43 6.34 2.67
C LEU A 66 9.09 4.89 2.34
N LEU A 67 7.97 4.67 1.66
CA LEU A 67 7.46 3.34 1.35
C LEU A 67 7.34 3.13 -0.16
N TYR A 68 7.46 1.86 -0.55
CA TYR A 68 7.21 1.36 -1.89
C TYR A 68 6.01 0.41 -1.80
N VAL A 69 4.86 0.84 -2.29
CA VAL A 69 3.59 0.13 -2.13
C VAL A 69 3.11 -0.39 -3.48
N VAL A 70 3.09 -1.71 -3.64
CA VAL A 70 2.60 -2.36 -4.87
C VAL A 70 1.09 -2.57 -4.75
N HIS A 71 0.36 -2.20 -5.78
CA HIS A 71 -1.09 -2.38 -5.82
C HIS A 71 -1.57 -2.69 -7.24
N ILE A 72 -2.76 -3.22 -7.32
CA ILE A 72 -3.44 -3.52 -8.58
C ILE A 72 -4.33 -2.37 -8.98
#